data_4c0c746b879950a883f56cc1636e816a
#
_entry.id   4c0c746b879950a883f56cc1636e816a
#
_cell.length_a   1.000
_cell.length_b   1.000
_cell.length_c   1.000
_cell.angle_alpha   90.00
_cell.angle_beta   90.00
_cell.angle_gamma   90.00
#
_symmetry.space_group_name_H-M   'P 1'
#
loop_
_entity.id
_entity.type
_entity.pdbx_description
1 polymer ?
#
loop_
_entity_poly.entity_id
_entity_poly.type
_entity_poly.pdbx_seq_one_letter_code
_entity_poly.pdbx_strand_id
1 'polypeptide(L)'
;MKALRTLTILFALALMCLPAPSAAAAEKPFKLDICAMPEHESFIFWYAKEQGWDKDEGLDFQIHFFQTGMDQLEALPAKQWVVGGTGTVPILVGALRYNTYLIGIANDESWVNAVTVRPDNPALKVKGWNPEYPNLLGSPETVKGKTFLYTQSSSQHFGMSEYLKALGLTEKDVVMQNMDPAQVLAAFDAGIGDFAGIWPMWLYIGMERGNKLIYQPGDVNAVLTLTLVGDKAFCDAHPDIVVKFLRVWLRGVNMIKKEIKNPKLAEQYHRFWTEWAGQDIEPQMAKMDLEYHPVFDIDQQLAIFDDSKGPSQVEQWQDKVLDFFASQGRFSPEEVKKIRGSGYINGT
;
A
#
# COMPACT_ATOMS: atom_id res chain seq x y z
N MET A 1 74.46 35.92 -5.62
CA MET A 1 73.06 35.98 -6.18
C MET A 1 72.69 34.79 -7.08
N LYS A 2 73.57 33.87 -7.44
CA LYS A 2 73.22 32.67 -8.26
C LYS A 2 72.76 31.44 -7.42
N ALA A 3 73.18 31.33 -6.16
CA ALA A 3 72.80 30.20 -5.29
C ALA A 3 71.34 30.26 -4.71
N LEU A 4 70.76 31.45 -4.64
CA LEU A 4 69.43 31.62 -4.06
C LEU A 4 68.30 31.32 -5.05
N ARG A 5 68.57 31.36 -6.39
CA ARG A 5 67.56 31.04 -7.42
C ARG A 5 67.39 29.53 -7.65
N THR A 6 68.39 28.74 -7.35
CA THR A 6 68.35 27.27 -7.55
C THR A 6 67.57 26.56 -6.43
N LEU A 7 67.59 27.12 -5.22
CA LEU A 7 66.81 26.53 -4.08
C LEU A 7 65.35 26.74 -4.18
N THR A 8 64.84 27.84 -4.77
CA THR A 8 63.42 28.16 -4.95
C THR A 8 62.78 27.29 -6.00
N ILE A 9 63.50 26.84 -7.02
CA ILE A 9 62.97 25.97 -8.09
C ILE A 9 62.84 24.51 -7.60
N LEU A 10 63.74 24.05 -6.73
CA LEU A 10 63.66 22.69 -6.15
C LEU A 10 62.49 22.56 -5.14
N PHE A 11 62.09 23.63 -4.43
CA PHE A 11 60.96 23.60 -3.51
C PHE A 11 59.61 23.64 -4.25
N ALA A 12 59.53 24.25 -5.43
CA ALA A 12 58.32 24.28 -6.26
C ALA A 12 58.06 22.94 -6.97
N LEU A 13 59.10 22.11 -7.25
CA LEU A 13 58.92 20.78 -7.82
C LEU A 13 58.53 19.70 -6.81
N ALA A 14 58.87 19.88 -5.52
CA ALA A 14 58.54 18.92 -4.46
C ALA A 14 57.03 18.99 -4.03
N LEU A 15 56.33 20.07 -4.37
CA LEU A 15 54.90 20.23 -4.03
C LEU A 15 53.96 19.62 -5.07
N MET A 16 54.45 19.14 -6.21
CA MET A 16 53.63 18.54 -7.28
C MET A 16 53.48 17.01 -7.20
N CYS A 17 54.03 16.35 -6.20
CA CYS A 17 53.93 14.91 -6.02
C CYS A 17 53.12 14.47 -4.80
N LEU A 18 52.21 15.30 -4.31
CA LEU A 18 51.17 14.78 -3.42
C LEU A 18 50.19 13.95 -4.28
N PRO A 19 49.97 12.67 -3.96
CA PRO A 19 48.97 11.91 -4.64
C PRO A 19 47.62 12.62 -4.43
N ALA A 20 46.95 12.97 -5.52
CA ALA A 20 45.56 13.43 -5.44
C ALA A 20 44.77 12.40 -4.61
N PRO A 21 43.90 12.83 -3.68
CA PRO A 21 43.07 11.89 -2.97
C PRO A 21 42.39 11.02 -4.03
N SER A 22 42.68 9.73 -4.00
CA SER A 22 41.99 8.77 -4.85
C SER A 22 40.49 8.98 -4.62
N ALA A 23 39.78 9.49 -5.60
CA ALA A 23 38.33 9.49 -5.57
C ALA A 23 37.97 8.02 -5.39
N ALA A 24 37.54 7.65 -4.18
CA ALA A 24 37.01 6.33 -3.95
C ALA A 24 35.95 6.10 -5.05
N ALA A 25 36.14 5.08 -5.87
CA ALA A 25 35.17 4.73 -6.89
C ALA A 25 33.85 4.62 -6.19
N ALA A 26 32.89 5.46 -6.55
CA ALA A 26 31.57 5.42 -5.95
C ALA A 26 31.04 3.98 -6.08
N GLU A 27 30.73 3.34 -4.96
CA GLU A 27 30.17 1.99 -4.99
C GLU A 27 28.96 1.98 -5.90
N LYS A 28 28.86 0.94 -6.72
CA LYS A 28 27.71 0.79 -7.62
C LYS A 28 26.44 0.66 -6.77
N PRO A 29 25.38 1.44 -7.03
CA PRO A 29 24.14 1.35 -6.26
C PRO A 29 23.59 -0.08 -6.18
N PHE A 30 23.11 -0.47 -5.03
CA PHE A 30 22.51 -1.78 -4.81
C PHE A 30 21.18 -1.87 -5.56
N LYS A 31 21.07 -2.83 -6.49
CA LYS A 31 19.83 -3.07 -7.24
C LYS A 31 18.79 -3.66 -6.30
N LEU A 32 17.68 -2.94 -6.07
CA LEU A 32 16.61 -3.34 -5.16
C LEU A 32 15.32 -3.57 -5.94
N ASP A 33 14.90 -4.84 -6.03
CA ASP A 33 13.68 -5.24 -6.70
C ASP A 33 12.48 -5.06 -5.74
N ILE A 34 11.50 -4.22 -6.15
CA ILE A 34 10.36 -3.76 -5.35
C ILE A 34 9.05 -4.27 -5.97
N CYS A 35 8.19 -4.93 -5.20
CA CYS A 35 6.83 -5.20 -5.64
C CYS A 35 5.92 -3.99 -5.39
N ALA A 36 5.05 -3.73 -6.35
CA ALA A 36 4.12 -2.62 -6.33
C ALA A 36 2.81 -3.01 -7.00
N MET A 37 1.73 -2.35 -6.62
CA MET A 37 0.48 -2.32 -7.37
C MET A 37 0.26 -0.91 -7.90
N PRO A 38 -0.61 -0.68 -8.90
CA PRO A 38 -1.01 0.67 -9.28
C PRO A 38 -1.87 1.31 -8.19
N GLU A 39 -1.25 1.72 -7.09
CA GLU A 39 -1.86 2.26 -5.88
C GLU A 39 -1.02 3.39 -5.28
N HIS A 40 -1.55 4.05 -4.25
CA HIS A 40 -0.96 5.26 -3.64
C HIS A 40 0.49 5.07 -3.18
N GLU A 41 0.81 3.95 -2.52
CA GLU A 41 2.17 3.69 -2.01
C GLU A 41 3.20 3.64 -3.13
N SER A 42 2.80 3.17 -4.30
CA SER A 42 3.69 3.05 -5.47
C SER A 42 4.12 4.40 -6.02
N PHE A 43 3.32 5.46 -5.78
CA PHE A 43 3.72 6.83 -6.07
C PHE A 43 5.02 7.21 -5.35
N ILE A 44 5.17 6.84 -4.08
CA ILE A 44 6.39 7.15 -3.33
C ILE A 44 7.60 6.46 -3.95
N PHE A 45 7.49 5.19 -4.34
CA PHE A 45 8.59 4.46 -5.00
C PHE A 45 8.96 5.10 -6.35
N TRP A 46 7.95 5.40 -7.16
CA TRP A 46 8.15 6.06 -8.45
C TRP A 46 8.75 7.46 -8.29
N TYR A 47 8.19 8.28 -7.43
CA TYR A 47 8.65 9.65 -7.20
C TYR A 47 10.09 9.67 -6.65
N ALA A 48 10.41 8.80 -5.72
CA ALA A 48 11.76 8.67 -5.18
C ALA A 48 12.78 8.32 -6.28
N LYS A 49 12.43 7.42 -7.18
CA LYS A 49 13.27 7.06 -8.33
C LYS A 49 13.43 8.24 -9.30
N GLU A 50 12.36 8.95 -9.64
CA GLU A 50 12.39 10.14 -10.50
C GLU A 50 13.26 11.27 -9.90
N GLN A 51 13.24 11.42 -8.58
CA GLN A 51 14.04 12.43 -7.87
C GLN A 51 15.45 11.95 -7.52
N GLY A 52 15.81 10.71 -7.82
CA GLY A 52 17.12 10.13 -7.48
C GLY A 52 17.33 9.87 -6.00
N TRP A 53 16.28 9.84 -5.18
CA TRP A 53 16.39 9.63 -3.73
C TRP A 53 16.87 8.22 -3.37
N ASP A 54 16.56 7.25 -4.20
CA ASP A 54 17.09 5.89 -4.10
C ASP A 54 18.61 5.90 -4.27
N LYS A 55 19.13 6.68 -5.24
CA LYS A 55 20.57 6.83 -5.47
C LYS A 55 21.28 7.55 -4.33
N ASP A 56 20.62 8.54 -3.70
CA ASP A 56 21.16 9.24 -2.52
C ASP A 56 21.46 8.27 -1.38
N GLU A 57 20.67 7.18 -1.24
CA GLU A 57 20.87 6.11 -0.25
C GLU A 57 21.72 4.93 -0.81
N GLY A 58 22.27 5.06 -2.00
CA GLY A 58 23.06 4.01 -2.66
C GLY A 58 22.22 2.83 -3.17
N LEU A 59 20.93 3.04 -3.43
CA LEU A 59 20.01 2.05 -3.98
C LEU A 59 19.72 2.33 -5.46
N ASP A 60 19.23 1.31 -6.17
CA ASP A 60 18.71 1.40 -7.53
C ASP A 60 17.36 0.67 -7.60
N PHE A 61 16.27 1.38 -7.43
CA PHE A 61 14.92 0.82 -7.39
C PHE A 61 14.54 0.21 -8.74
N GLN A 62 14.18 -1.08 -8.72
CA GLN A 62 13.57 -1.80 -9.83
C GLN A 62 12.14 -2.14 -9.43
N ILE A 63 11.16 -1.44 -9.98
CA ILE A 63 9.78 -1.55 -9.55
C ILE A 63 9.02 -2.47 -10.48
N HIS A 64 8.42 -3.52 -9.92
CA HIS A 64 7.67 -4.56 -10.62
C HIS A 64 6.20 -4.45 -10.25
N PHE A 65 5.35 -4.29 -11.27
CA PHE A 65 3.91 -4.18 -11.06
C PHE A 65 3.21 -5.52 -11.09
N PHE A 66 2.27 -5.65 -10.18
CA PHE A 66 1.35 -6.77 -10.06
C PHE A 66 -0.10 -6.26 -10.00
N GLN A 67 -1.06 -7.06 -10.43
CA GLN A 67 -2.48 -6.68 -10.42
C GLN A 67 -3.10 -6.82 -9.03
N THR A 68 -2.64 -7.81 -8.25
CA THR A 68 -3.12 -8.08 -6.90
C THR A 68 -1.97 -8.41 -5.95
N GLY A 69 -2.20 -8.26 -4.65
CA GLY A 69 -1.24 -8.67 -3.63
C GLY A 69 -1.00 -10.18 -3.61
N MET A 70 -1.94 -11.00 -4.11
CA MET A 70 -1.72 -12.44 -4.25
C MET A 70 -0.74 -12.75 -5.38
N ASP A 71 -0.82 -12.05 -6.51
CA ASP A 71 0.15 -12.18 -7.61
C ASP A 71 1.57 -11.82 -7.16
N GLN A 72 1.70 -10.80 -6.27
CA GLN A 72 2.98 -10.46 -5.65
C GLN A 72 3.56 -11.65 -4.88
N LEU A 73 2.74 -12.31 -4.04
CA LEU A 73 3.18 -13.46 -3.25
C LEU A 73 3.57 -14.65 -4.13
N GLU A 74 2.84 -14.91 -5.20
CA GLU A 74 3.15 -15.99 -6.15
C GLU A 74 4.47 -15.75 -6.90
N ALA A 75 4.86 -14.49 -7.09
CA ALA A 75 6.12 -14.10 -7.72
C ALA A 75 7.34 -14.16 -6.77
N LEU A 76 7.13 -14.17 -5.44
CA LEU A 76 8.21 -14.14 -4.46
C LEU A 76 9.16 -15.36 -4.52
N PRO A 77 8.71 -16.61 -4.68
CA PRO A 77 9.61 -17.76 -4.82
C PRO A 77 10.56 -17.67 -6.01
N ALA A 78 10.16 -16.94 -7.07
CA ALA A 78 11.00 -16.66 -8.23
C ALA A 78 11.96 -15.48 -8.03
N LYS A 79 11.98 -14.89 -6.81
CA LYS A 79 12.82 -13.74 -6.43
C LYS A 79 12.64 -12.52 -7.33
N GLN A 80 11.40 -12.31 -7.82
CA GLN A 80 11.08 -11.14 -8.64
C GLN A 80 11.09 -9.83 -7.84
N TRP A 81 10.97 -9.92 -6.53
CA TRP A 81 11.05 -8.79 -5.61
C TRP A 81 11.57 -9.24 -4.24
N VAL A 82 11.97 -8.28 -3.42
CA VAL A 82 12.45 -8.52 -2.05
C VAL A 82 11.81 -7.59 -1.01
N VAL A 83 11.35 -6.41 -1.40
CA VAL A 83 10.58 -5.46 -0.57
C VAL A 83 9.47 -4.83 -1.41
N GLY A 84 8.54 -4.13 -0.79
CA GLY A 84 7.52 -3.36 -1.52
C GLY A 84 6.30 -3.03 -0.70
N GLY A 85 5.15 -2.82 -1.38
CA GLY A 85 3.85 -2.56 -0.79
C GLY A 85 2.85 -3.68 -1.09
N THR A 86 1.99 -4.02 -0.12
CA THR A 86 0.92 -5.01 -0.28
C THR A 86 -0.22 -4.77 0.70
N GLY A 87 -1.40 -5.29 0.38
CA GLY A 87 -2.60 -5.14 1.21
C GLY A 87 -2.54 -5.95 2.52
N THR A 88 -3.43 -5.60 3.43
CA THR A 88 -3.54 -6.24 4.78
C THR A 88 -3.78 -7.74 4.72
N VAL A 89 -4.55 -8.26 3.77
CA VAL A 89 -4.82 -9.70 3.67
C VAL A 89 -3.67 -10.47 3.04
N PRO A 90 -3.08 -10.03 1.93
CA PRO A 90 -1.89 -10.66 1.37
C PRO A 90 -0.75 -10.81 2.37
N ILE A 91 -0.51 -9.84 3.27
CA ILE A 91 0.56 -9.96 4.26
C ILE A 91 0.34 -11.13 5.24
N LEU A 92 -0.91 -11.42 5.63
CA LEU A 92 -1.24 -12.60 6.46
C LEU A 92 -0.94 -13.92 5.74
N VAL A 93 -1.30 -14.01 4.46
CA VAL A 93 -0.98 -15.17 3.62
C VAL A 93 0.53 -15.28 3.40
N GLY A 94 1.20 -14.14 3.23
CA GLY A 94 2.65 -14.03 3.12
C GLY A 94 3.37 -14.57 4.36
N ALA A 95 2.93 -14.17 5.55
CA ALA A 95 3.45 -14.66 6.83
C ALA A 95 3.26 -16.18 6.99
N LEU A 96 2.11 -16.71 6.54
CA LEU A 96 1.80 -18.12 6.66
C LEU A 96 2.59 -19.02 5.71
N ARG A 97 2.74 -18.61 4.43
CA ARG A 97 3.15 -19.50 3.34
C ARG A 97 4.45 -19.08 2.65
N TYR A 98 4.81 -17.79 2.71
CA TYR A 98 5.90 -17.23 1.92
C TYR A 98 7.03 -16.63 2.78
N ASN A 99 6.91 -16.68 4.11
CA ASN A 99 7.88 -16.10 5.06
C ASN A 99 8.16 -14.62 4.76
N THR A 100 7.13 -13.79 4.78
CA THR A 100 7.28 -12.34 4.64
C THR A 100 7.23 -11.65 5.99
N TYR A 101 7.87 -10.47 6.07
CA TYR A 101 7.70 -9.50 7.15
C TYR A 101 6.78 -8.37 6.74
N LEU A 102 5.97 -7.88 7.68
CA LEU A 102 5.39 -6.54 7.65
C LEU A 102 6.42 -5.61 8.29
N ILE A 103 6.99 -4.71 7.49
CA ILE A 103 8.11 -3.82 7.89
C ILE A 103 7.70 -2.35 8.05
N GLY A 104 6.42 -2.03 7.87
CA GLY A 104 5.87 -0.70 8.03
C GLY A 104 4.41 -0.64 7.57
N ILE A 105 3.72 0.43 7.93
CA ILE A 105 2.40 0.76 7.39
C ILE A 105 2.59 1.83 6.31
N ALA A 106 2.12 1.56 5.10
CA ALA A 106 2.26 2.48 3.99
C ALA A 106 1.26 3.64 4.10
N ASN A 107 -0.01 3.33 4.16
CA ASN A 107 -1.08 4.33 4.26
C ASN A 107 -2.35 3.70 4.85
N ASP A 108 -3.30 4.57 5.24
CA ASP A 108 -4.65 4.19 5.64
C ASP A 108 -5.55 4.12 4.39
N GLU A 109 -6.22 2.99 4.21
CA GLU A 109 -7.12 2.66 3.12
C GLU A 109 -8.62 2.71 3.53
N SER A 110 -8.91 3.08 4.77
CA SER A 110 -10.27 2.98 5.33
C SER A 110 -11.31 3.84 4.60
N TRP A 111 -10.86 4.86 3.86
CA TRP A 111 -11.73 5.79 3.14
C TRP A 111 -11.68 5.66 1.62
N VAL A 112 -10.99 4.67 1.10
CA VAL A 112 -10.78 4.51 -0.34
C VAL A 112 -11.05 3.09 -0.86
N ASN A 113 -11.04 2.08 0.01
CA ASN A 113 -11.61 0.78 -0.31
C ASN A 113 -13.14 0.86 -0.16
N ALA A 114 -13.89 0.64 -1.22
CA ALA A 114 -15.28 1.02 -1.25
C ALA A 114 -16.21 -0.06 -1.81
N VAL A 115 -17.47 0.07 -1.49
CA VAL A 115 -18.56 -0.58 -2.23
C VAL A 115 -19.33 0.50 -2.98
N THR A 116 -19.52 0.29 -4.27
CA THR A 116 -20.28 1.19 -5.15
C THR A 116 -21.52 0.50 -5.70
N VAL A 117 -22.47 1.32 -6.10
CA VAL A 117 -23.76 0.91 -6.69
C VAL A 117 -24.13 1.81 -7.87
N ARG A 118 -25.00 1.35 -8.74
CA ARG A 118 -25.60 2.21 -9.76
C ARG A 118 -26.53 3.26 -9.15
N PRO A 119 -26.76 4.42 -9.82
CA PRO A 119 -27.53 5.55 -9.24
C PRO A 119 -28.98 5.23 -8.86
N ASP A 120 -29.56 4.21 -9.46
CA ASP A 120 -30.93 3.77 -9.21
C ASP A 120 -31.07 2.72 -8.09
N ASN A 121 -29.96 2.27 -7.51
CA ASN A 121 -29.96 1.25 -6.47
C ASN A 121 -30.78 1.70 -5.24
N PRO A 122 -31.77 0.88 -4.80
CA PRO A 122 -32.66 1.27 -3.69
C PRO A 122 -31.93 1.45 -2.34
N ALA A 123 -30.78 0.82 -2.15
CA ALA A 123 -30.01 0.94 -0.92
C ALA A 123 -29.51 2.38 -0.66
N LEU A 124 -29.34 3.20 -1.70
CA LEU A 124 -29.00 4.63 -1.57
C LEU A 124 -30.07 5.47 -0.86
N LYS A 125 -31.31 4.99 -0.83
CA LYS A 125 -32.45 5.70 -0.23
C LYS A 125 -32.67 5.35 1.26
N VAL A 126 -31.92 4.39 1.78
CA VAL A 126 -32.00 3.94 3.17
C VAL A 126 -30.75 4.36 3.90
N LYS A 127 -30.88 5.11 4.99
CA LYS A 127 -29.76 5.60 5.80
C LYS A 127 -30.00 5.32 7.27
N GLY A 128 -28.96 4.86 7.98
CA GLY A 128 -29.00 4.67 9.43
C GLY A 128 -29.93 3.56 9.89
N TRP A 129 -30.10 2.51 9.09
CA TRP A 129 -30.83 1.31 9.51
C TRP A 129 -30.22 0.71 10.79
N ASN A 130 -28.89 0.67 10.90
CA ASN A 130 -28.20 0.32 12.13
C ASN A 130 -27.94 1.58 12.96
N PRO A 131 -28.51 1.70 14.18
CA PRO A 131 -28.33 2.87 15.04
C PRO A 131 -26.88 3.13 15.46
N GLU A 132 -26.03 2.09 15.48
CA GLU A 132 -24.59 2.22 15.77
C GLU A 132 -23.87 2.98 14.65
N TYR A 133 -24.37 2.88 13.41
CA TYR A 133 -23.80 3.53 12.23
C TYR A 133 -24.85 4.42 11.53
N PRO A 134 -25.19 5.60 12.10
CA PRO A 134 -26.33 6.40 11.64
C PRO A 134 -26.17 7.00 10.24
N ASN A 135 -24.96 6.95 9.68
CA ASN A 135 -24.67 7.43 8.33
C ASN A 135 -24.58 6.30 7.29
N LEU A 136 -24.56 5.04 7.72
CA LEU A 136 -24.45 3.89 6.82
C LEU A 136 -25.68 3.81 5.90
N LEU A 137 -25.45 3.59 4.62
CA LEU A 137 -26.48 3.41 3.60
C LEU A 137 -26.82 1.92 3.44
N GLY A 138 -28.09 1.64 3.13
CA GLY A 138 -28.59 0.29 2.95
C GLY A 138 -29.30 -0.28 4.19
N SER A 139 -29.92 -1.41 3.99
CA SER A 139 -30.58 -2.24 5.02
C SER A 139 -30.56 -3.71 4.57
N PRO A 140 -30.85 -4.67 5.46
CA PRO A 140 -30.97 -6.08 5.07
C PRO A 140 -31.93 -6.30 3.89
N GLU A 141 -33.05 -5.57 3.86
CA GLU A 141 -34.07 -5.71 2.80
C GLU A 141 -33.56 -5.26 1.43
N THR A 142 -32.63 -4.28 1.38
CA THR A 142 -32.10 -3.76 0.12
C THR A 142 -30.84 -4.50 -0.37
N VAL A 143 -30.21 -5.32 0.50
CA VAL A 143 -28.93 -5.97 0.25
C VAL A 143 -29.04 -7.49 0.16
N LYS A 144 -29.93 -8.13 0.95
CA LYS A 144 -30.06 -9.59 0.96
C LYS A 144 -30.44 -10.15 -0.42
N GLY A 145 -29.76 -11.24 -0.82
CA GLY A 145 -29.95 -11.90 -2.11
C GLY A 145 -29.32 -11.15 -3.31
N LYS A 146 -28.69 -10.02 -3.09
CA LYS A 146 -28.05 -9.22 -4.13
C LYS A 146 -26.68 -9.79 -4.52
N THR A 147 -26.23 -9.47 -5.73
CA THR A 147 -24.96 -9.91 -6.26
C THR A 147 -23.88 -8.88 -6.02
N PHE A 148 -22.82 -9.28 -5.33
CA PHE A 148 -21.60 -8.50 -5.07
C PHE A 148 -20.49 -8.99 -5.98
N LEU A 149 -19.96 -8.09 -6.80
CA LEU A 149 -18.73 -8.30 -7.57
C LEU A 149 -17.56 -7.85 -6.70
N TYR A 150 -16.51 -8.66 -6.56
CA TYR A 150 -15.40 -8.36 -5.64
C TYR A 150 -14.13 -9.15 -6.01
N THR A 151 -12.99 -8.75 -5.44
CA THR A 151 -11.74 -9.52 -5.53
C THR A 151 -11.52 -10.28 -4.23
N GLN A 152 -11.52 -11.61 -4.31
CA GLN A 152 -11.39 -12.49 -3.16
C GLN A 152 -10.02 -12.36 -2.49
N SER A 153 -9.97 -12.52 -1.16
CA SER A 153 -8.74 -12.46 -0.35
C SER A 153 -7.96 -11.14 -0.48
N SER A 154 -8.68 -10.05 -0.73
CA SER A 154 -8.15 -8.68 -0.70
C SER A 154 -8.58 -7.93 0.55
N SER A 155 -7.97 -6.79 0.83
CA SER A 155 -8.40 -5.85 1.89
C SER A 155 -9.83 -5.36 1.64
N GLN A 156 -10.19 -5.14 0.37
CA GLN A 156 -11.54 -4.74 -0.02
C GLN A 156 -12.59 -5.83 0.31
N HIS A 157 -12.25 -7.13 0.14
CA HIS A 157 -13.11 -8.23 0.53
C HIS A 157 -13.46 -8.17 2.03
N PHE A 158 -12.48 -7.95 2.88
CA PHE A 158 -12.71 -7.72 4.32
C PHE A 158 -13.63 -6.51 4.54
N GLY A 159 -13.31 -5.36 3.94
CA GLY A 159 -14.11 -4.14 4.08
C GLY A 159 -15.58 -4.36 3.68
N MET A 160 -15.82 -5.03 2.54
CA MET A 160 -17.18 -5.36 2.09
C MET A 160 -17.91 -6.28 3.07
N SER A 161 -17.21 -7.23 3.67
CA SER A 161 -17.83 -8.14 4.65
C SER A 161 -18.16 -7.43 5.97
N GLU A 162 -17.39 -6.42 6.38
CA GLU A 162 -17.74 -5.54 7.50
C GLU A 162 -19.01 -4.71 7.17
N TYR A 163 -19.22 -4.31 5.90
CA TYR A 163 -20.48 -3.71 5.47
C TYR A 163 -21.68 -4.66 5.69
N LEU A 164 -21.58 -5.90 5.21
CA LEU A 164 -22.63 -6.89 5.41
C LEU A 164 -22.90 -7.13 6.89
N LYS A 165 -21.88 -7.28 7.70
CA LYS A 165 -21.96 -7.46 9.15
C LYS A 165 -22.66 -6.28 9.84
N ALA A 166 -22.33 -5.04 9.45
CA ALA A 166 -22.97 -3.84 9.98
C ALA A 166 -24.48 -3.78 9.65
N LEU A 167 -24.90 -4.46 8.59
CA LEU A 167 -26.32 -4.66 8.24
C LEU A 167 -26.92 -5.96 8.83
N GLY A 168 -26.21 -6.65 9.74
CA GLY A 168 -26.68 -7.92 10.31
C GLY A 168 -26.71 -9.09 9.31
N LEU A 169 -25.97 -8.98 8.21
CA LEU A 169 -25.86 -9.98 7.14
C LEU A 169 -24.46 -10.64 7.15
N THR A 170 -24.37 -11.73 6.41
CA THR A 170 -23.11 -12.45 6.13
C THR A 170 -22.97 -12.65 4.63
N GLU A 171 -21.82 -13.11 4.16
CA GLU A 171 -21.59 -13.47 2.76
C GLU A 171 -22.55 -14.56 2.26
N LYS A 172 -23.13 -15.38 3.15
CA LYS A 172 -24.14 -16.41 2.81
C LYS A 172 -25.52 -15.82 2.47
N ASP A 173 -25.76 -14.57 2.85
CA ASP A 173 -27.02 -13.87 2.59
C ASP A 173 -27.04 -13.17 1.24
N VAL A 174 -25.93 -13.18 0.50
CA VAL A 174 -25.74 -12.51 -0.79
C VAL A 174 -25.09 -13.44 -1.80
N VAL A 175 -25.04 -13.05 -3.07
CA VAL A 175 -24.32 -13.80 -4.12
C VAL A 175 -22.95 -13.17 -4.32
N MET A 176 -21.90 -13.90 -4.00
CA MET A 176 -20.51 -13.43 -4.09
C MET A 176 -19.90 -13.88 -5.41
N GLN A 177 -19.49 -12.92 -6.26
CA GLN A 177 -18.81 -13.20 -7.53
C GLN A 177 -17.38 -12.65 -7.53
N ASN A 178 -16.41 -13.56 -7.49
CA ASN A 178 -14.98 -13.21 -7.51
C ASN A 178 -14.50 -12.92 -8.93
N MET A 179 -13.78 -11.81 -9.11
CA MET A 179 -13.06 -11.45 -10.33
C MET A 179 -12.00 -10.38 -10.04
N ASP A 180 -11.09 -10.15 -10.97
CA ASP A 180 -10.07 -9.10 -10.83
C ASP A 180 -10.69 -7.69 -10.89
N PRO A 181 -10.05 -6.65 -10.33
CA PRO A 181 -10.64 -5.31 -10.21
C PRO A 181 -11.11 -4.70 -11.52
N ALA A 182 -10.31 -4.85 -12.58
CA ALA A 182 -10.67 -4.37 -13.91
C ALA A 182 -11.94 -5.09 -14.44
N GLN A 183 -12.06 -6.38 -14.16
CA GLN A 183 -13.23 -7.18 -14.53
C GLN A 183 -14.45 -6.81 -13.69
N VAL A 184 -14.27 -6.49 -12.38
CA VAL A 184 -15.35 -5.97 -11.52
C VAL A 184 -15.96 -4.74 -12.16
N LEU A 185 -15.13 -3.75 -12.52
CA LEU A 185 -15.63 -2.51 -13.13
C LEU A 185 -16.31 -2.77 -14.48
N ALA A 186 -15.67 -3.55 -15.36
CA ALA A 186 -16.22 -3.84 -16.69
C ALA A 186 -17.56 -4.59 -16.60
N ALA A 187 -17.67 -5.60 -15.74
CA ALA A 187 -18.91 -6.35 -15.52
C ALA A 187 -20.00 -5.45 -14.92
N PHE A 188 -19.64 -4.59 -13.96
CA PHE A 188 -20.57 -3.66 -13.35
C PHE A 188 -21.11 -2.62 -14.34
N ASP A 189 -20.27 -2.08 -15.21
CA ASP A 189 -20.65 -1.17 -16.30
C ASP A 189 -21.56 -1.86 -17.33
N ALA A 190 -21.35 -3.18 -17.57
CA ALA A 190 -22.23 -3.99 -18.40
C ALA A 190 -23.58 -4.37 -17.74
N GLY A 191 -23.86 -3.87 -16.54
CA GLY A 191 -25.12 -4.12 -15.81
C GLY A 191 -25.11 -5.43 -15.00
N ILE A 192 -23.97 -6.13 -14.87
CA ILE A 192 -23.84 -7.34 -14.07
C ILE A 192 -23.60 -6.97 -12.60
N GLY A 193 -24.19 -7.74 -11.67
CA GLY A 193 -24.12 -7.49 -10.23
C GLY A 193 -24.96 -6.29 -9.79
N ASP A 194 -25.15 -6.17 -8.50
CA ASP A 194 -25.90 -5.08 -7.84
C ASP A 194 -24.99 -4.14 -7.08
N PHE A 195 -23.87 -4.68 -6.54
CA PHE A 195 -22.85 -3.99 -5.75
C PHE A 195 -21.47 -4.35 -6.31
N ALA A 196 -20.56 -3.38 -6.34
CA ALA A 196 -19.18 -3.58 -6.76
C ALA A 196 -18.23 -3.16 -5.64
N GLY A 197 -17.49 -4.12 -5.10
CA GLY A 197 -16.40 -3.90 -4.16
C GLY A 197 -15.11 -3.63 -4.91
N ILE A 198 -14.52 -2.45 -4.68
CA ILE A 198 -13.50 -1.90 -5.55
C ILE A 198 -12.60 -0.95 -4.75
N TRP A 199 -11.34 -0.81 -5.12
CA TRP A 199 -10.39 0.12 -4.50
C TRP A 199 -9.96 1.25 -5.44
N PRO A 200 -9.15 2.22 -4.99
CA PRO A 200 -8.76 3.39 -5.78
C PRO A 200 -8.36 3.04 -7.19
N MET A 201 -8.41 3.98 -8.08
CA MET A 201 -8.34 3.90 -9.50
C MET A 201 -9.64 3.41 -10.13
N TRP A 202 -9.96 2.13 -9.95
CA TRP A 202 -11.21 1.54 -10.47
C TRP A 202 -12.45 2.18 -9.82
N LEU A 203 -12.34 2.54 -8.53
CA LEU A 203 -13.36 3.32 -7.83
C LEU A 203 -13.62 4.65 -8.53
N TYR A 204 -12.57 5.42 -8.82
CA TYR A 204 -12.71 6.75 -9.41
C TYR A 204 -13.21 6.68 -10.84
N ILE A 205 -12.69 5.77 -11.65
CA ILE A 205 -13.21 5.53 -13.00
C ILE A 205 -14.70 5.17 -12.95
N GLY A 206 -15.11 4.31 -12.03
CA GLY A 206 -16.52 3.96 -11.83
C GLY A 206 -17.37 5.18 -11.42
N MET A 207 -16.87 6.03 -10.54
CA MET A 207 -17.55 7.27 -10.12
C MET A 207 -17.70 8.27 -11.28
N GLU A 208 -16.70 8.44 -12.12
CA GLU A 208 -16.76 9.25 -13.34
C GLU A 208 -17.84 8.75 -14.30
N ARG A 209 -18.03 7.43 -14.37
CA ARG A 209 -19.09 6.77 -15.16
C ARG A 209 -20.47 6.83 -14.49
N GLY A 210 -20.57 7.44 -13.31
CA GLY A 210 -21.83 7.72 -12.62
C GLY A 210 -22.15 6.78 -11.47
N ASN A 211 -21.32 5.79 -11.15
CA ASN A 211 -21.50 4.94 -9.99
C ASN A 211 -21.49 5.76 -8.69
N LYS A 212 -22.21 5.30 -7.68
CA LYS A 212 -22.37 5.98 -6.40
C LYS A 212 -21.70 5.17 -5.30
N LEU A 213 -20.94 5.85 -4.48
CA LEU A 213 -20.40 5.31 -3.25
C LEU A 213 -21.55 5.00 -2.28
N ILE A 214 -21.56 3.80 -1.72
CA ILE A 214 -22.55 3.40 -0.71
C ILE A 214 -21.90 3.06 0.63
N TYR A 215 -20.63 2.65 0.62
CA TYR A 215 -19.92 2.22 1.81
C TYR A 215 -18.40 2.35 1.65
N GLN A 216 -17.76 2.74 2.74
CA GLN A 216 -16.32 2.67 2.98
C GLN A 216 -16.06 2.07 4.36
N PRO A 217 -14.95 1.36 4.60
CA PRO A 217 -14.65 0.75 5.92
C PRO A 217 -14.73 1.73 7.09
N GLY A 218 -14.30 2.98 6.90
CA GLY A 218 -14.39 4.04 7.89
C GLY A 218 -15.81 4.34 8.37
N ASP A 219 -16.84 4.05 7.57
CA ASP A 219 -18.26 4.24 7.96
C ASP A 219 -18.67 3.34 9.13
N VAL A 220 -17.94 2.25 9.36
CA VAL A 220 -18.19 1.28 10.47
C VAL A 220 -16.98 1.15 11.40
N ASN A 221 -16.08 2.14 11.40
CA ASN A 221 -14.84 2.16 12.19
C ASN A 221 -13.91 0.95 11.93
N ALA A 222 -14.04 0.35 10.75
CA ALA A 222 -13.09 -0.66 10.29
C ALA A 222 -11.83 0.02 9.75
N VAL A 223 -10.66 -0.42 10.19
CA VAL A 223 -9.38 0.09 9.73
C VAL A 223 -8.80 -0.87 8.72
N LEU A 224 -8.51 -0.36 7.55
CA LEU A 224 -7.72 -1.03 6.52
C LEU A 224 -6.42 -0.27 6.30
N THR A 225 -5.33 -0.99 6.12
CA THR A 225 -4.02 -0.40 5.83
C THR A 225 -3.40 -1.06 4.63
N LEU A 226 -2.65 -0.30 3.88
CA LEU A 226 -1.63 -0.86 3.01
C LEU A 226 -0.34 -1.01 3.82
N THR A 227 0.39 -2.08 3.60
CA THR A 227 1.58 -2.44 4.39
C THR A 227 2.83 -2.43 3.54
N LEU A 228 3.96 -2.09 4.14
CA LEU A 228 5.26 -2.37 3.56
C LEU A 228 5.64 -3.82 3.90
N VAL A 229 6.05 -4.56 2.88
CA VAL A 229 6.38 -5.99 2.96
C VAL A 229 7.83 -6.23 2.61
N GLY A 230 8.44 -7.24 3.25
CA GLY A 230 9.77 -7.71 2.91
C GLY A 230 9.86 -9.24 2.89
N ASP A 231 10.65 -9.79 1.97
CA ASP A 231 11.09 -11.19 2.04
C ASP A 231 11.91 -11.37 3.32
N LYS A 232 11.46 -12.23 4.23
CA LYS A 232 12.11 -12.45 5.52
C LYS A 232 13.59 -12.78 5.38
N ALA A 233 13.93 -13.69 4.46
CA ALA A 233 15.31 -14.10 4.25
C ALA A 233 16.21 -12.94 3.78
N PHE A 234 15.66 -12.08 2.93
CA PHE A 234 16.36 -10.88 2.48
C PHE A 234 16.51 -9.85 3.62
N CYS A 235 15.44 -9.58 4.36
CA CYS A 235 15.47 -8.62 5.47
C CYS A 235 16.47 -9.04 6.56
N ASP A 236 16.49 -10.32 6.92
CA ASP A 236 17.42 -10.86 7.91
C ASP A 236 18.90 -10.80 7.43
N ALA A 237 19.13 -10.98 6.13
CA ALA A 237 20.48 -10.96 5.54
C ALA A 237 20.99 -9.53 5.24
N HIS A 238 20.09 -8.57 4.99
CA HIS A 238 20.41 -7.23 4.52
C HIS A 238 19.65 -6.13 5.28
N PRO A 239 19.69 -6.09 6.62
CA PRO A 239 18.93 -5.13 7.41
C PRO A 239 19.33 -3.67 7.10
N ASP A 240 20.58 -3.43 6.72
CA ASP A 240 21.06 -2.12 6.30
C ASP A 240 20.41 -1.63 5.00
N ILE A 241 20.15 -2.53 4.05
CA ILE A 241 19.43 -2.21 2.81
C ILE A 241 17.95 -1.92 3.10
N VAL A 242 17.32 -2.68 4.00
CA VAL A 242 15.93 -2.42 4.43
C VAL A 242 15.83 -1.06 5.10
N VAL A 243 16.77 -0.70 5.97
CA VAL A 243 16.80 0.64 6.60
C VAL A 243 16.95 1.74 5.56
N LYS A 244 17.80 1.58 4.54
CA LYS A 244 17.92 2.55 3.44
C LYS A 244 16.62 2.67 2.65
N PHE A 245 15.97 1.55 2.34
CA PHE A 245 14.64 1.54 1.69
C PHE A 245 13.61 2.31 2.52
N LEU A 246 13.52 2.06 3.82
CA LEU A 246 12.60 2.76 4.73
C LEU A 246 12.92 4.25 4.85
N ARG A 247 14.20 4.66 4.80
CA ARG A 247 14.58 6.09 4.77
C ARG A 247 14.08 6.79 3.50
N VAL A 248 14.22 6.14 2.34
CA VAL A 248 13.67 6.67 1.09
C VAL A 248 12.14 6.77 1.20
N TRP A 249 11.48 5.73 1.72
CA TRP A 249 10.04 5.73 1.97
C TRP A 249 9.61 6.89 2.86
N LEU A 250 10.21 7.04 4.03
CA LEU A 250 9.88 8.10 4.99
C LEU A 250 10.17 9.51 4.44
N ARG A 251 11.18 9.66 3.57
CA ARG A 251 11.41 10.92 2.84
C ARG A 251 10.21 11.25 1.96
N GLY A 252 9.63 10.26 1.26
CA GLY A 252 8.40 10.41 0.48
C GLY A 252 7.19 10.75 1.34
N VAL A 253 7.00 10.06 2.45
CA VAL A 253 5.96 10.35 3.44
C VAL A 253 6.05 11.80 3.92
N ASN A 254 7.22 12.25 4.34
CA ASN A 254 7.44 13.62 4.82
C ASN A 254 7.18 14.66 3.72
N MET A 255 7.53 14.35 2.47
CA MET A 255 7.22 15.20 1.32
C MET A 255 5.71 15.29 1.12
N ILE A 256 4.97 14.18 1.10
CA ILE A 256 3.51 14.19 0.95
C ILE A 256 2.88 15.04 2.06
N LYS A 257 3.22 14.78 3.33
CA LYS A 257 2.65 15.53 4.49
C LYS A 257 2.91 17.03 4.39
N LYS A 258 4.08 17.42 3.93
CA LYS A 258 4.47 18.83 3.77
C LYS A 258 3.79 19.49 2.57
N GLU A 259 3.70 18.79 1.45
CA GLU A 259 3.34 19.36 0.16
C GLU A 259 1.92 18.98 -0.30
N ILE A 260 1.12 18.28 0.51
CA ILE A 260 -0.18 17.71 0.12
C ILE A 260 -1.16 18.75 -0.48
N LYS A 261 -1.04 20.02 -0.10
CA LYS A 261 -1.84 21.13 -0.65
C LYS A 261 -1.17 21.83 -1.83
N ASN A 262 0.04 21.43 -2.20
CA ASN A 262 0.77 22.03 -3.31
C ASN A 262 0.23 21.47 -4.65
N PRO A 263 -0.27 22.33 -5.55
CA PRO A 263 -0.79 21.88 -6.86
C PRO A 263 0.24 21.09 -7.68
N LYS A 264 1.54 21.42 -7.55
CA LYS A 264 2.60 20.69 -8.25
C LYS A 264 2.72 19.23 -7.79
N LEU A 265 2.46 18.93 -6.52
CA LEU A 265 2.43 17.54 -6.05
C LEU A 265 1.25 16.81 -6.66
N ALA A 266 0.07 17.42 -6.71
CA ALA A 266 -1.11 16.84 -7.36
C ALA A 266 -0.87 16.58 -8.87
N GLU A 267 -0.17 17.49 -9.58
CA GLU A 267 0.25 17.28 -10.97
C GLU A 267 1.20 16.08 -11.12
N GLN A 268 2.20 15.94 -10.23
CA GLN A 268 3.11 14.78 -10.24
C GLN A 268 2.38 13.49 -9.91
N TYR A 269 1.42 13.53 -9.00
CA TYR A 269 0.60 12.40 -8.65
C TYR A 269 -0.31 11.97 -9.80
N HIS A 270 -0.94 12.91 -10.52
CA HIS A 270 -1.70 12.63 -11.73
C HIS A 270 -0.80 12.05 -12.84
N ARG A 271 0.42 12.59 -13.00
CA ARG A 271 1.41 12.08 -13.95
C ARG A 271 1.83 10.62 -13.64
N PHE A 272 2.01 10.29 -12.36
CA PHE A 272 2.24 8.91 -11.93
C PHE A 272 1.13 7.97 -12.42
N TRP A 273 -0.13 8.36 -12.26
CA TRP A 273 -1.26 7.54 -12.68
C TRP A 273 -1.32 7.37 -14.19
N THR A 274 -1.20 8.46 -14.95
CA THR A 274 -1.39 8.44 -16.41
C THR A 274 -0.18 7.87 -17.16
N GLU A 275 1.04 8.28 -16.78
CA GLU A 275 2.24 7.92 -17.54
C GLU A 275 2.86 6.60 -17.07
N TRP A 276 2.72 6.28 -15.77
CA TRP A 276 3.43 5.16 -15.18
C TRP A 276 2.52 4.00 -14.78
N ALA A 277 1.44 4.26 -14.06
CA ALA A 277 0.45 3.24 -13.75
C ALA A 277 -0.47 2.89 -14.94
N GLY A 278 -0.43 3.70 -16.01
CA GLY A 278 -1.18 3.45 -17.24
C GLY A 278 -2.70 3.62 -17.07
N GLN A 279 -3.10 4.49 -16.15
CA GLN A 279 -4.50 4.73 -15.80
C GLN A 279 -4.89 6.17 -16.15
N ASP A 280 -5.87 6.31 -17.00
CA ASP A 280 -6.41 7.63 -17.41
C ASP A 280 -7.51 8.04 -16.44
N ILE A 281 -7.17 8.93 -15.51
CA ILE A 281 -8.10 9.51 -14.52
C ILE A 281 -8.07 11.03 -14.60
N GLU A 282 -9.19 11.64 -14.25
CA GLU A 282 -9.29 13.11 -14.17
C GLU A 282 -8.34 13.67 -13.08
N PRO A 283 -7.67 14.82 -13.35
CA PRO A 283 -6.74 15.43 -12.38
C PRO A 283 -7.36 15.66 -11.00
N GLN A 284 -8.66 15.95 -10.94
CA GLN A 284 -9.36 16.14 -9.67
C GLN A 284 -9.48 14.83 -8.88
N MET A 285 -9.64 13.68 -9.54
CA MET A 285 -9.70 12.39 -8.89
C MET A 285 -8.31 12.00 -8.35
N ALA A 286 -7.26 12.24 -9.11
CA ALA A 286 -5.89 12.05 -8.62
C ALA A 286 -5.59 12.91 -7.39
N LYS A 287 -6.02 14.17 -7.38
CA LYS A 287 -5.87 15.04 -6.20
C LYS A 287 -6.65 14.54 -5.01
N MET A 288 -7.87 14.07 -5.20
CA MET A 288 -8.71 13.51 -4.16
C MET A 288 -8.09 12.24 -3.58
N ASP A 289 -7.58 11.36 -4.43
CA ASP A 289 -6.87 10.14 -4.03
C ASP A 289 -5.66 10.44 -3.15
N LEU A 290 -4.83 11.39 -3.57
CA LEU A 290 -3.67 11.85 -2.79
C LEU A 290 -4.07 12.35 -1.39
N GLU A 291 -5.21 13.04 -1.27
CA GLU A 291 -5.69 13.62 -0.01
C GLU A 291 -6.38 12.60 0.90
N TYR A 292 -6.93 11.52 0.34
CA TYR A 292 -7.70 10.50 1.10
C TYR A 292 -6.86 9.31 1.55
N HIS A 293 -5.55 9.30 1.29
CA HIS A 293 -4.61 8.29 1.77
C HIS A 293 -3.68 8.85 2.86
N PRO A 294 -4.09 8.92 4.14
CA PRO A 294 -3.19 9.32 5.21
C PRO A 294 -1.95 8.43 5.27
N VAL A 295 -0.78 9.04 5.28
CA VAL A 295 0.51 8.38 5.42
C VAL A 295 1.09 8.59 6.82
N PHE A 296 1.91 7.66 7.29
CA PHE A 296 2.45 7.64 8.65
C PHE A 296 3.93 8.00 8.66
N ASP A 297 4.29 9.13 9.28
CA ASP A 297 5.70 9.51 9.51
C ASP A 297 6.37 8.62 10.57
N ILE A 298 7.67 8.83 10.80
CA ILE A 298 8.44 7.99 11.72
C ILE A 298 7.87 7.96 13.14
N ASP A 299 7.40 9.10 13.67
CA ASP A 299 6.85 9.15 15.02
C ASP A 299 5.53 8.37 15.11
N GLN A 300 4.71 8.47 14.07
CA GLN A 300 3.48 7.69 13.95
C GLN A 300 3.75 6.19 13.75
N GLN A 301 4.74 5.83 12.91
CA GLN A 301 5.16 4.43 12.76
C GLN A 301 5.60 3.86 14.12
N LEU A 302 6.49 4.52 14.83
CA LEU A 302 6.96 4.08 16.14
C LEU A 302 5.81 3.92 17.14
N ALA A 303 4.83 4.83 17.12
CA ALA A 303 3.68 4.76 18.02
C ALA A 303 2.75 3.57 17.73
N ILE A 304 2.48 3.27 16.44
CA ILE A 304 1.57 2.17 16.07
C ILE A 304 2.22 0.79 16.18
N PHE A 305 3.56 0.72 16.17
CA PHE A 305 4.32 -0.51 16.38
C PHE A 305 4.74 -0.73 17.85
N ASP A 306 4.49 0.24 18.76
CA ASP A 306 4.86 0.11 20.17
C ASP A 306 4.04 -0.99 20.85
N ASP A 307 4.70 -2.09 21.24
CA ASP A 307 4.17 -3.23 21.95
C ASP A 307 4.55 -3.26 23.45
N SER A 308 5.20 -2.21 23.95
CA SER A 308 5.70 -2.12 25.32
C SER A 308 4.63 -2.26 26.41
N LYS A 309 3.35 -2.02 26.06
CA LYS A 309 2.20 -2.08 26.98
C LYS A 309 1.19 -3.17 26.65
N GLY A 310 1.51 -4.05 25.71
CA GLY A 310 0.63 -5.10 25.18
C GLY A 310 0.66 -5.10 23.64
N PRO A 311 -0.25 -5.82 22.99
CA PRO A 311 -0.26 -5.88 21.54
C PRO A 311 -0.27 -4.47 20.90
N SER A 312 0.65 -4.24 19.98
CA SER A 312 0.75 -2.99 19.22
C SER A 312 -0.54 -2.71 18.44
N GLN A 313 -0.72 -1.47 17.99
CA GLN A 313 -1.88 -1.13 17.16
C GLN A 313 -1.87 -1.88 15.83
N VAL A 314 -0.71 -2.10 15.24
CA VAL A 314 -0.56 -2.90 14.02
C VAL A 314 -1.01 -4.35 14.26
N GLU A 315 -0.58 -4.99 15.35
CA GLU A 315 -1.06 -6.34 15.72
C GLU A 315 -2.57 -6.38 15.87
N GLN A 316 -3.17 -5.41 16.54
CA GLN A 316 -4.62 -5.35 16.72
C GLN A 316 -5.38 -5.20 15.40
N TRP A 317 -4.87 -4.41 14.45
CA TRP A 317 -5.46 -4.29 13.12
C TRP A 317 -5.36 -5.61 12.34
N GLN A 318 -4.18 -6.21 12.34
CA GLN A 318 -3.93 -7.48 11.66
C GLN A 318 -4.78 -8.62 12.27
N ASP A 319 -4.90 -8.67 13.58
CA ASP A 319 -5.70 -9.69 14.28
C ASP A 319 -7.18 -9.61 13.93
N LYS A 320 -7.76 -8.40 13.81
CA LYS A 320 -9.17 -8.25 13.37
C LYS A 320 -9.41 -8.87 11.99
N VAL A 321 -8.49 -8.63 11.05
CA VAL A 321 -8.58 -9.17 9.70
C VAL A 321 -8.36 -10.69 9.72
N LEU A 322 -7.39 -11.17 10.48
CA LEU A 322 -7.11 -12.59 10.66
C LEU A 322 -8.29 -13.35 11.24
N ASP A 323 -8.89 -12.82 12.33
CA ASP A 323 -10.06 -13.42 12.99
C ASP A 323 -11.27 -13.45 12.06
N PHE A 324 -11.47 -12.39 11.27
CA PHE A 324 -12.52 -12.37 10.26
C PHE A 324 -12.34 -13.53 9.26
N PHE A 325 -11.20 -13.64 8.61
CA PHE A 325 -10.97 -14.69 7.61
C PHE A 325 -10.94 -16.10 8.23
N ALA A 326 -10.52 -16.24 9.48
CA ALA A 326 -10.64 -17.49 10.25
C ALA A 326 -12.13 -17.85 10.47
N SER A 327 -12.97 -16.89 10.84
CA SER A 327 -14.41 -17.10 11.01
C SER A 327 -15.12 -17.55 9.73
N GLN A 328 -14.58 -17.14 8.57
CA GLN A 328 -15.03 -17.57 7.24
C GLN A 328 -14.44 -18.92 6.79
N GLY A 329 -13.62 -19.56 7.65
CA GLY A 329 -12.98 -20.83 7.33
C GLY A 329 -11.84 -20.74 6.32
N ARG A 330 -11.29 -19.53 6.10
CA ARG A 330 -10.16 -19.30 5.19
C ARG A 330 -8.82 -19.66 5.82
N PHE A 331 -8.74 -19.57 7.15
CA PHE A 331 -7.62 -20.02 7.96
C PHE A 331 -8.11 -21.02 8.99
N SER A 332 -7.45 -22.16 9.10
CA SER A 332 -7.69 -23.12 10.18
C SER A 332 -7.17 -22.59 11.51
N PRO A 333 -7.60 -23.13 12.66
CA PRO A 333 -7.06 -22.74 13.97
C PRO A 333 -5.55 -22.87 14.07
N GLU A 334 -4.97 -23.89 13.45
CA GLU A 334 -3.53 -24.12 13.39
C GLU A 334 -2.81 -23.04 12.58
N GLU A 335 -3.38 -22.64 11.44
CA GLU A 335 -2.84 -21.58 10.60
C GLU A 335 -2.90 -20.22 11.32
N VAL A 336 -4.01 -19.91 12.00
CA VAL A 336 -4.14 -18.70 12.84
C VAL A 336 -3.04 -18.68 13.92
N LYS A 337 -2.84 -19.81 14.63
CA LYS A 337 -1.77 -19.91 15.63
C LYS A 337 -0.39 -19.72 15.01
N LYS A 338 -0.17 -20.27 13.81
CA LYS A 338 1.10 -20.14 13.09
C LYS A 338 1.36 -18.69 12.68
N ILE A 339 0.36 -17.98 12.15
CA ILE A 339 0.49 -16.57 11.77
C ILE A 339 0.85 -15.73 13.00
N ARG A 340 0.08 -15.81 14.08
CA ARG A 340 0.33 -15.07 15.33
C ARG A 340 1.70 -15.37 15.94
N GLY A 341 2.15 -16.63 15.88
CA GLY A 341 3.46 -17.05 16.39
C GLY A 341 4.63 -16.84 15.45
N SER A 342 4.42 -16.31 14.24
CA SER A 342 5.49 -16.21 13.23
C SER A 342 6.45 -15.02 13.43
N GLY A 343 6.06 -14.02 14.25
CA GLY A 343 6.81 -12.78 14.39
C GLY A 343 6.94 -12.01 13.07
N TYR A 344 5.91 -12.06 12.24
CA TYR A 344 5.93 -11.42 10.92
C TYR A 344 5.82 -9.89 10.98
N ILE A 345 5.32 -9.32 12.07
CA ILE A 345 5.30 -7.88 12.30
C ILE A 345 6.67 -7.49 12.83
N ASN A 346 7.46 -6.83 12.00
CA ASN A 346 8.84 -6.44 12.30
C ASN A 346 8.95 -4.92 12.24
N GLY A 347 8.77 -4.27 13.38
CA GLY A 347 8.90 -2.82 13.54
C GLY A 347 10.27 -2.35 14.04
N THR A 348 11.25 -3.26 14.13
CA THR A 348 12.59 -2.93 14.68
C THR A 348 13.58 -2.47 13.63
#